data_1cbafcc7dc84359dc9e5ca757907c3c1
#
_entry.id   1cbafcc7dc84359dc9e5ca757907c3c1
#
_cell.length_a   1.000
_cell.length_b   1.000
_cell.length_c   1.000
_cell.angle_alpha   90.00
_cell.angle_beta   90.00
_cell.angle_gamma   90.00
#
_symmetry.space_group_name_H-M   'P 1'
#
loop_
_entity.id
_entity.type
_entity.pdbx_description
1 polymer ?
#
loop_
_entity_poly.entity_id
_entity_poly.type
_entity_poly.pdbx_seq_one_letter_code
_entity_poly.pdbx_strand_id
1 'polypeptide(L)'
;MLGRARALGRKESTPQIPLALICSSFLAALAYAQSVAAEARLIDLPQYKPQQIVAGTIRNFGFGLGGVLKVWEEGFQKIHPGIRFDDKLPTSDAAIPALVTGVADLAPDGGEATLTENLSFFEVYGYQVTDITVASGAFDVEGKSNGPVIFVHRDNPIAGLTIKQLDGIFGSERTAGMRGFKWSPSDARGADQNIRTWGQVGLTGEWADKPIQTYGHAPSGTARFFQWKVLQNGDKWNPNFREYVESGSKMIADEDRAEQRLGLQYMLKNELANNRYGIAWTVMPQAKDVSGIKVIAVAPREGGAYVMPSKESFQDRTYPLVRSIYIFLNRPPGKPLDPKLKEFLRYVLSREGQETVERNGSYLPLGAAVVQEQLQKLD
;
A
#
# COMPACT_ATOMS: atom_id res chain seq x y z
N MET A 1 54.73 -33.48 62.44
CA MET A 1 54.92 -32.17 61.70
C MET A 1 54.05 -32.20 60.46
N LEU A 2 53.26 -31.19 60.31
CA LEU A 2 52.09 -31.06 59.45
C LEU A 2 52.48 -30.95 57.96
N GLY A 3 51.93 -31.82 57.10
CA GLY A 3 51.98 -31.72 55.64
C GLY A 3 50.65 -31.25 55.08
N ARG A 4 50.64 -30.10 54.44
CA ARG A 4 49.48 -29.50 53.77
C ARG A 4 49.13 -30.22 52.47
N ALA A 5 47.89 -30.69 52.36
CA ALA A 5 47.28 -31.15 51.10
C ALA A 5 46.86 -29.91 50.26
N ARG A 6 47.25 -29.87 49.00
CA ARG A 6 46.76 -28.90 47.98
C ARG A 6 45.54 -29.51 47.27
N ALA A 7 44.40 -28.85 47.41
CA ALA A 7 43.20 -29.13 46.65
C ALA A 7 43.35 -28.52 45.21
N LEU A 8 43.25 -29.34 44.18
CA LEU A 8 43.16 -28.93 42.79
C LEU A 8 41.67 -28.66 42.48
N GLY A 9 41.30 -27.40 42.36
CA GLY A 9 39.99 -27.01 41.88
C GLY A 9 39.89 -27.20 40.37
N ARG A 10 39.04 -28.11 39.94
CA ARG A 10 38.58 -28.20 38.52
C ARG A 10 37.65 -27.01 38.26
N LYS A 11 38.06 -26.13 37.34
CA LYS A 11 37.12 -25.17 36.71
C LYS A 11 36.32 -25.90 35.67
N GLU A 12 35.04 -26.08 35.91
CA GLU A 12 34.06 -26.44 34.88
C GLU A 12 33.85 -25.23 33.98
N SER A 13 34.23 -25.32 32.73
CA SER A 13 33.94 -24.34 31.71
C SER A 13 32.54 -24.59 31.14
N THR A 14 31.58 -23.75 31.50
CA THR A 14 30.28 -23.73 30.85
C THR A 14 30.44 -23.30 29.37
N PRO A 15 29.91 -24.06 28.40
CA PRO A 15 30.04 -23.68 27.01
C PRO A 15 29.22 -22.41 26.76
N GLN A 16 29.88 -21.32 26.40
CA GLN A 16 29.22 -20.09 25.92
C GLN A 16 28.74 -20.36 24.49
N ILE A 17 27.45 -20.50 24.31
CA ILE A 17 26.82 -20.52 22.97
C ILE A 17 26.97 -19.11 22.38
N PRO A 18 27.55 -18.95 21.18
CA PRO A 18 27.75 -17.64 20.59
C PRO A 18 26.41 -16.97 20.30
N LEU A 19 26.25 -15.74 20.74
CA LEU A 19 25.03 -14.91 20.59
C LEU A 19 24.54 -14.84 19.13
N ALA A 20 25.43 -14.94 18.16
CA ALA A 20 25.14 -14.96 16.73
C ALA A 20 24.32 -16.20 16.28
N LEU A 21 24.48 -17.35 16.92
CA LEU A 21 23.69 -18.56 16.62
C LEU A 21 22.27 -18.49 17.17
N ILE A 22 22.06 -17.73 18.24
CA ILE A 22 20.73 -17.54 18.84
C ILE A 22 19.90 -16.57 18.00
N CYS A 23 20.52 -15.49 17.48
CA CYS A 23 19.82 -14.53 16.62
C CYS A 23 19.43 -15.13 15.26
N SER A 24 20.25 -15.98 14.66
CA SER A 24 19.91 -16.59 13.37
C SER A 24 18.80 -17.64 13.48
N SER A 25 18.76 -18.40 14.58
CA SER A 25 17.66 -19.36 14.82
C SER A 25 16.33 -18.67 15.17
N PHE A 26 16.36 -17.52 15.85
CA PHE A 26 15.14 -16.72 16.12
C PHE A 26 14.58 -16.08 14.84
N LEU A 27 15.42 -15.55 13.96
CA LEU A 27 15.00 -14.99 12.66
C LEU A 27 14.44 -16.08 11.74
N ALA A 28 15.06 -17.25 11.70
CA ALA A 28 14.55 -18.38 10.92
C ALA A 28 13.22 -18.93 11.47
N ALA A 29 13.06 -18.99 12.80
CA ALA A 29 11.81 -19.40 13.44
C ALA A 29 10.68 -18.38 13.22
N LEU A 30 10.99 -17.08 13.23
CA LEU A 30 10.02 -16.02 12.94
C LEU A 30 9.57 -16.08 11.48
N ALA A 31 10.49 -16.23 10.53
CA ALA A 31 10.20 -16.38 9.11
C ALA A 31 9.36 -17.65 8.83
N TYR A 32 9.67 -18.75 9.50
CA TYR A 32 8.90 -19.98 9.38
C TYR A 32 7.49 -19.84 9.99
N ALA A 33 7.36 -19.22 11.15
CA ALA A 33 6.06 -18.95 11.78
C ALA A 33 5.19 -18.02 10.91
N GLN A 34 5.78 -17.01 10.26
CA GLN A 34 5.08 -16.13 9.34
C GLN A 34 4.63 -16.86 8.06
N SER A 35 5.46 -17.75 7.50
CA SER A 35 5.07 -18.54 6.33
C SER A 35 3.93 -19.52 6.64
N VAL A 36 3.96 -20.18 7.79
CA VAL A 36 2.89 -21.08 8.24
C VAL A 36 1.59 -20.30 8.51
N ALA A 37 1.68 -19.08 9.06
CA ALA A 37 0.49 -18.24 9.28
C ALA A 37 -0.11 -17.72 7.95
N ALA A 38 0.72 -17.41 6.94
CA ALA A 38 0.27 -17.01 5.62
C ALA A 38 -0.41 -18.18 4.88
N GLU A 39 0.19 -19.37 4.88
CA GLU A 39 -0.41 -20.59 4.32
C GLU A 39 -1.74 -20.94 4.99
N ALA A 40 -1.83 -20.81 6.32
CA ALA A 40 -3.08 -21.04 7.05
C ALA A 40 -4.19 -20.06 6.62
N ARG A 41 -3.85 -18.81 6.29
CA ARG A 41 -4.81 -17.80 5.82
C ARG A 41 -5.34 -18.08 4.42
N LEU A 42 -4.50 -18.59 3.52
CA LEU A 42 -4.92 -18.93 2.15
C LEU A 42 -5.77 -20.19 2.10
N ILE A 43 -5.61 -21.12 3.04
CA ILE A 43 -6.40 -22.35 3.11
C ILE A 43 -7.90 -22.09 3.33
N ASP A 44 -8.23 -20.92 3.92
CA ASP A 44 -9.61 -20.49 4.16
C ASP A 44 -10.30 -19.94 2.89
N LEU A 45 -9.53 -19.70 1.82
CA LEU A 45 -10.07 -19.21 0.58
C LEU A 45 -10.75 -20.32 -0.23
N PRO A 46 -11.82 -19.99 -0.98
CA PRO A 46 -12.50 -20.96 -1.83
C PRO A 46 -11.57 -21.47 -2.91
N GLN A 47 -11.52 -22.78 -3.10
CA GLN A 47 -10.86 -23.38 -4.26
C GLN A 47 -11.57 -22.99 -5.54
N TYR A 48 -10.83 -22.81 -6.61
CA TYR A 48 -11.44 -22.55 -7.90
C TYR A 48 -12.14 -23.80 -8.45
N LYS A 49 -13.45 -23.67 -8.68
CA LYS A 49 -14.25 -24.65 -9.38
C LYS A 49 -14.99 -23.91 -10.48
N PRO A 50 -14.72 -24.21 -11.76
CA PRO A 50 -15.42 -23.56 -12.84
C PRO A 50 -16.92 -23.84 -12.76
N GLN A 51 -17.74 -22.81 -12.90
CA GLN A 51 -19.19 -22.97 -13.04
C GLN A 51 -19.54 -23.44 -14.46
N GLN A 52 -18.72 -23.03 -15.43
CA GLN A 52 -18.79 -23.45 -16.81
C GLN A 52 -17.43 -23.36 -17.49
N ILE A 53 -17.20 -24.17 -18.50
CA ILE A 53 -16.02 -24.01 -19.36
C ILE A 53 -16.28 -22.87 -20.33
N VAL A 54 -15.37 -21.92 -20.40
CA VAL A 54 -15.48 -20.71 -21.22
C VAL A 54 -14.43 -20.69 -22.32
N ALA A 55 -14.73 -19.93 -23.38
CA ALA A 55 -13.86 -19.76 -24.54
C ALA A 55 -13.99 -18.32 -25.07
N GLY A 56 -13.05 -17.91 -25.92
CA GLY A 56 -13.02 -16.61 -26.55
C GLY A 56 -11.80 -15.79 -26.15
N THR A 57 -11.79 -14.51 -26.50
CA THR A 57 -10.69 -13.59 -26.19
C THR A 57 -11.10 -12.67 -25.05
N ILE A 58 -10.19 -12.46 -24.09
CA ILE A 58 -10.26 -11.43 -23.05
C ILE A 58 -9.20 -10.39 -23.41
N ARG A 59 -9.62 -9.13 -23.58
CA ARG A 59 -8.75 -8.01 -23.91
C ARG A 59 -8.37 -7.27 -22.63
N ASN A 60 -7.10 -7.36 -22.24
CA ASN A 60 -6.55 -6.63 -21.10
C ASN A 60 -5.84 -5.36 -21.57
N PHE A 61 -6.15 -4.22 -20.96
CA PHE A 61 -5.45 -2.98 -21.26
C PHE A 61 -5.14 -2.25 -19.96
N GLY A 62 -3.86 -1.92 -19.68
CA GLY A 62 -3.46 -1.24 -18.45
C GLY A 62 -2.05 -1.57 -18.00
N PHE A 63 -1.92 -2.19 -16.83
CA PHE A 63 -0.64 -2.52 -16.21
C PHE A 63 -0.49 -4.01 -15.91
N GLY A 64 0.69 -4.57 -16.16
CA GLY A 64 0.94 -6.02 -16.03
C GLY A 64 1.06 -6.56 -14.59
N LEU A 65 0.70 -5.78 -13.59
CA LEU A 65 0.62 -6.16 -12.18
C LEU A 65 1.89 -6.89 -11.67
N GLY A 66 3.06 -6.38 -12.03
CA GLY A 66 4.33 -6.98 -11.59
C GLY A 66 4.57 -8.42 -12.08
N GLY A 67 3.90 -8.81 -13.16
CA GLY A 67 3.98 -10.14 -13.76
C GLY A 67 2.96 -11.16 -13.23
N VAL A 68 2.22 -10.85 -12.17
CA VAL A 68 1.23 -11.79 -11.62
C VAL A 68 0.06 -12.04 -12.57
N LEU A 69 -0.34 -11.02 -13.38
CA LEU A 69 -1.39 -11.15 -14.36
C LEU A 69 -1.10 -12.30 -15.35
N LYS A 70 0.12 -12.35 -15.87
CA LYS A 70 0.54 -13.40 -16.81
C LYS A 70 0.47 -14.80 -16.22
N VAL A 71 0.85 -14.94 -14.95
CA VAL A 71 0.77 -16.24 -14.26
C VAL A 71 -0.69 -16.67 -14.04
N TRP A 72 -1.59 -15.71 -13.72
CA TRP A 72 -3.04 -15.99 -13.65
C TRP A 72 -3.61 -16.45 -14.98
N GLU A 73 -3.25 -15.78 -16.08
CA GLU A 73 -3.68 -16.15 -17.44
C GLU A 73 -3.27 -17.57 -17.81
N GLU A 74 -1.99 -17.90 -17.61
CA GLU A 74 -1.46 -19.24 -17.87
C GLU A 74 -2.13 -20.32 -17.00
N GLY A 75 -2.39 -20.02 -15.74
CA GLY A 75 -3.12 -20.91 -14.83
C GLY A 75 -4.56 -21.13 -15.26
N PHE A 76 -5.24 -20.06 -15.63
CA PHE A 76 -6.62 -20.08 -16.09
C PHE A 76 -6.79 -20.86 -17.42
N GLN A 77 -5.87 -20.65 -18.37
CA GLN A 77 -5.88 -21.34 -19.66
C GLN A 77 -5.70 -22.85 -19.54
N LYS A 78 -5.02 -23.36 -18.50
CA LYS A 78 -4.94 -24.82 -18.26
C LYS A 78 -6.30 -25.44 -17.99
N ILE A 79 -7.22 -24.66 -17.41
CA ILE A 79 -8.59 -25.10 -17.08
C ILE A 79 -9.56 -24.75 -18.20
N HIS A 80 -9.33 -23.62 -18.88
CA HIS A 80 -10.15 -23.10 -19.97
C HIS A 80 -9.34 -22.96 -21.27
N PRO A 81 -9.02 -24.05 -21.96
CA PRO A 81 -8.08 -24.04 -23.10
C PRO A 81 -8.60 -23.27 -24.32
N GLY A 82 -9.90 -22.95 -24.37
CA GLY A 82 -10.51 -22.10 -25.39
C GLY A 82 -10.33 -20.58 -25.15
N ILE A 83 -9.75 -20.16 -24.02
CA ILE A 83 -9.50 -18.75 -23.72
C ILE A 83 -8.18 -18.29 -24.34
N ARG A 84 -8.19 -17.08 -24.86
CA ARG A 84 -7.02 -16.33 -25.30
C ARG A 84 -7.00 -14.96 -24.61
N PHE A 85 -5.81 -14.43 -24.34
CA PHE A 85 -5.63 -13.08 -23.84
C PHE A 85 -5.00 -12.20 -24.93
N ASP A 86 -5.52 -10.98 -25.07
CA ASP A 86 -4.96 -9.91 -25.92
C ASP A 86 -4.54 -8.76 -24.99
N ASP A 87 -3.23 -8.74 -24.66
CA ASP A 87 -2.68 -7.86 -23.62
C ASP A 87 -2.02 -6.64 -24.23
N LYS A 88 -2.42 -5.45 -23.75
CA LYS A 88 -1.79 -4.18 -24.02
C LYS A 88 -1.55 -3.49 -22.67
N LEU A 89 -0.36 -3.66 -22.13
CA LEU A 89 -0.03 -3.32 -20.73
C LEU A 89 1.04 -2.23 -20.62
N PRO A 90 0.85 -1.04 -21.25
CA PRO A 90 1.86 0.01 -21.23
C PRO A 90 2.00 0.70 -19.87
N THR A 91 0.88 0.98 -19.19
CA THR A 91 0.84 1.73 -17.92
C THR A 91 -0.54 1.68 -17.28
N SER A 92 -0.63 1.88 -15.97
CA SER A 92 -1.89 2.06 -15.23
C SER A 92 -2.76 3.18 -15.80
N ASP A 93 -2.17 4.30 -16.20
CA ASP A 93 -2.91 5.46 -16.73
C ASP A 93 -3.70 5.16 -18.02
N ALA A 94 -3.43 4.02 -18.68
CA ALA A 94 -4.15 3.58 -19.88
C ALA A 94 -5.38 2.70 -19.55
N ALA A 95 -5.51 2.21 -18.31
CA ALA A 95 -6.51 1.23 -17.90
C ALA A 95 -7.95 1.74 -18.08
N ILE A 96 -8.33 2.79 -17.38
CA ILE A 96 -9.68 3.36 -17.46
C ILE A 96 -10.00 3.95 -18.84
N PRO A 97 -9.11 4.73 -19.49
CA PRO A 97 -9.33 5.19 -20.86
C PRO A 97 -9.65 4.07 -21.86
N ALA A 98 -9.02 2.89 -21.72
CA ALA A 98 -9.31 1.75 -22.57
C ALA A 98 -10.72 1.16 -22.35
N LEU A 99 -11.22 1.18 -21.11
CA LEU A 99 -12.62 0.82 -20.83
C LEU A 99 -13.59 1.88 -21.38
N VAL A 100 -13.27 3.16 -21.24
CA VAL A 100 -14.10 4.27 -21.75
C VAL A 100 -14.30 4.16 -23.26
N THR A 101 -13.24 3.81 -23.98
CA THR A 101 -13.27 3.67 -25.45
C THR A 101 -13.73 2.29 -25.93
N GLY A 102 -13.99 1.35 -25.01
CA GLY A 102 -14.48 0.00 -25.34
C GLY A 102 -13.43 -0.92 -25.99
N VAL A 103 -12.15 -0.57 -25.93
CA VAL A 103 -11.07 -1.40 -26.50
C VAL A 103 -10.58 -2.48 -25.52
N ALA A 104 -10.94 -2.40 -24.25
CA ALA A 104 -10.63 -3.37 -23.21
C ALA A 104 -11.91 -4.05 -22.67
N ASP A 105 -11.78 -5.30 -22.25
CA ASP A 105 -12.77 -6.03 -21.44
C ASP A 105 -12.43 -5.92 -19.96
N LEU A 106 -11.14 -5.99 -19.63
CA LEU A 106 -10.59 -5.84 -18.29
C LEU A 106 -9.44 -4.81 -18.32
N ALA A 107 -9.33 -4.04 -17.25
CA ALA A 107 -8.32 -3.01 -17.10
C ALA A 107 -7.54 -3.22 -15.79
N PRO A 108 -6.45 -4.03 -15.80
CA PRO A 108 -5.58 -4.23 -14.65
C PRO A 108 -4.82 -2.95 -14.33
N ASP A 109 -4.80 -2.58 -13.04
CA ASP A 109 -4.22 -1.35 -12.54
C ASP A 109 -3.48 -1.55 -11.20
N GLY A 110 -2.31 -0.94 -11.07
CA GLY A 110 -1.49 -0.97 -9.86
C GLY A 110 -1.94 0.01 -8.77
N GLY A 111 -3.09 0.66 -8.93
CA GLY A 111 -3.62 1.65 -8.01
C GLY A 111 -5.08 1.99 -8.25
N GLU A 112 -5.52 3.01 -7.55
CA GLU A 112 -6.90 3.49 -7.57
C GLU A 112 -7.17 4.34 -8.82
N ALA A 113 -8.34 4.16 -9.42
CA ALA A 113 -8.82 5.07 -10.45
C ALA A 113 -8.88 6.51 -9.91
N THR A 114 -8.29 7.44 -10.63
CA THR A 114 -8.30 8.86 -10.26
C THR A 114 -9.70 9.45 -10.37
N LEU A 115 -9.92 10.62 -9.74
CA LEU A 115 -11.20 11.34 -9.86
C LEU A 115 -11.55 11.64 -11.33
N THR A 116 -10.58 12.07 -12.12
CA THR A 116 -10.76 12.41 -13.54
C THR A 116 -11.09 11.19 -14.39
N GLU A 117 -10.46 10.05 -14.14
CA GLU A 117 -10.77 8.78 -14.80
C GLU A 117 -12.18 8.29 -14.47
N ASN A 118 -12.55 8.33 -13.19
CA ASN A 118 -13.90 7.98 -12.77
C ASN A 118 -14.96 8.91 -13.38
N LEU A 119 -14.70 10.22 -13.42
CA LEU A 119 -15.61 11.19 -14.04
C LEU A 119 -15.74 10.97 -15.54
N SER A 120 -14.63 10.69 -16.25
CA SER A 120 -14.67 10.41 -17.69
C SER A 120 -15.45 9.14 -18.00
N PHE A 121 -15.31 8.09 -17.22
CA PHE A 121 -16.11 6.87 -17.37
C PHE A 121 -17.59 7.14 -17.09
N PHE A 122 -17.91 7.87 -16.02
CA PHE A 122 -19.29 8.23 -15.69
C PHE A 122 -19.95 9.09 -16.75
N GLU A 123 -19.23 10.03 -17.34
CA GLU A 123 -19.76 10.89 -18.40
C GLU A 123 -20.19 10.09 -19.65
N VAL A 124 -19.44 9.03 -19.97
CA VAL A 124 -19.76 8.20 -21.15
C VAL A 124 -20.86 7.20 -20.85
N TYR A 125 -20.87 6.57 -19.68
CA TYR A 125 -21.75 5.42 -19.41
C TYR A 125 -22.90 5.72 -18.41
N GLY A 126 -22.86 6.82 -17.66
CA GLY A 126 -23.89 7.19 -16.70
C GLY A 126 -23.84 6.38 -15.39
N TYR A 127 -22.81 5.56 -15.17
CA TYR A 127 -22.58 4.79 -13.94
C TYR A 127 -21.08 4.67 -13.66
N GLN A 128 -20.74 4.22 -12.45
CA GLN A 128 -19.34 4.08 -12.03
C GLN A 128 -18.68 2.84 -12.64
N VAL A 129 -17.39 2.95 -12.93
CA VAL A 129 -16.59 1.79 -13.27
C VAL A 129 -16.62 0.76 -12.14
N THR A 130 -16.70 -0.52 -12.45
CA THR A 130 -16.63 -1.58 -11.44
C THR A 130 -15.18 -1.89 -11.12
N ASP A 131 -14.83 -1.78 -9.85
CA ASP A 131 -13.51 -2.14 -9.33
C ASP A 131 -13.55 -3.53 -8.66
N ILE A 132 -12.62 -4.39 -9.02
CA ILE A 132 -12.35 -5.65 -8.32
C ILE A 132 -10.96 -5.57 -7.72
N THR A 133 -10.88 -5.58 -6.39
CA THR A 133 -9.60 -5.69 -5.70
C THR A 133 -9.08 -7.11 -5.84
N VAL A 134 -7.90 -7.28 -6.43
CA VAL A 134 -7.32 -8.59 -6.75
C VAL A 134 -6.08 -8.94 -5.92
N ALA A 135 -5.46 -7.94 -5.29
CA ALA A 135 -4.38 -8.11 -4.33
C ALA A 135 -4.29 -6.88 -3.41
N SER A 136 -3.67 -7.01 -2.25
CA SER A 136 -3.21 -5.88 -1.45
C SER A 136 -1.89 -5.37 -2.02
N GLY A 137 -1.65 -4.06 -1.91
CA GLY A 137 -0.40 -3.45 -2.33
C GLY A 137 0.81 -4.04 -1.59
N ALA A 138 1.99 -3.81 -2.12
CA ALA A 138 3.23 -4.22 -1.47
C ALA A 138 3.47 -3.46 -0.16
N PHE A 139 4.24 -4.06 0.74
CA PHE A 139 4.67 -3.40 1.98
C PHE A 139 6.12 -2.91 1.89
N ASP A 140 7.04 -3.78 1.48
CA ASP A 140 8.49 -3.54 1.52
C ASP A 140 9.21 -3.95 0.22
N VAL A 141 8.49 -4.04 -0.90
CA VAL A 141 9.05 -4.45 -2.20
C VAL A 141 9.34 -3.23 -3.05
N GLU A 142 10.63 -3.03 -3.40
CA GLU A 142 11.05 -1.89 -4.21
C GLU A 142 10.39 -1.88 -5.60
N GLY A 143 10.03 -0.68 -6.08
CA GLY A 143 9.43 -0.48 -7.41
C GLY A 143 8.01 -1.04 -7.57
N LYS A 144 7.33 -1.39 -6.48
CA LYS A 144 5.94 -1.87 -6.49
C LYS A 144 5.00 -0.85 -5.85
N SER A 145 3.69 -1.06 -6.00
CA SER A 145 2.65 -0.21 -5.42
C SER A 145 2.57 -0.39 -3.91
N ASN A 146 3.54 0.17 -3.17
CA ASN A 146 3.55 0.14 -1.71
C ASN A 146 2.55 1.16 -1.14
N GLY A 147 1.95 0.85 0.00
CA GLY A 147 1.17 1.81 0.77
C GLY A 147 2.07 2.80 1.55
N PRO A 148 1.63 4.07 1.72
CA PRO A 148 2.38 5.04 2.50
C PRO A 148 2.46 4.68 3.98
N VAL A 149 3.60 4.98 4.58
CA VAL A 149 3.89 4.80 5.99
C VAL A 149 4.34 6.14 6.57
N ILE A 150 4.00 6.42 7.82
CA ILE A 150 4.31 7.67 8.51
C ILE A 150 5.57 7.49 9.36
N PHE A 151 6.53 8.38 9.15
CA PHE A 151 7.81 8.38 9.84
C PHE A 151 8.00 9.66 10.65
N VAL A 152 8.62 9.54 11.81
CA VAL A 152 9.10 10.65 12.63
C VAL A 152 10.54 10.39 13.08
N HIS A 153 11.21 11.43 13.59
CA HIS A 153 12.50 11.24 14.24
C HIS A 153 12.36 10.24 15.40
N ARG A 154 13.38 9.42 15.65
CA ARG A 154 13.35 8.35 16.68
C ARG A 154 13.02 8.87 18.09
N ASP A 155 13.47 10.09 18.42
CA ASP A 155 13.26 10.68 19.74
C ASP A 155 11.89 11.38 19.88
N ASN A 156 11.10 11.49 18.82
CA ASN A 156 9.76 12.05 18.89
C ASN A 156 8.87 11.12 19.73
N PRO A 157 8.22 11.59 20.81
CA PRO A 157 7.44 10.70 21.68
C PRO A 157 6.10 10.25 21.08
N ILE A 158 5.67 10.82 19.95
CA ILE A 158 4.37 10.44 19.33
C ILE A 158 4.36 8.94 18.97
N ALA A 159 3.30 8.24 19.33
CA ALA A 159 3.13 6.82 19.04
C ALA A 159 2.23 6.58 17.82
N GLY A 160 1.32 7.50 17.51
CA GLY A 160 0.41 7.35 16.40
C GLY A 160 -0.42 8.61 16.14
N LEU A 161 -1.02 8.68 14.95
CA LEU A 161 -1.86 9.78 14.49
C LEU A 161 -3.12 9.23 13.81
N THR A 162 -4.22 9.96 13.86
CA THR A 162 -5.42 9.67 13.08
C THR A 162 -5.30 10.25 11.67
N ILE A 163 -6.08 9.73 10.71
CA ILE A 163 -6.17 10.31 9.35
C ILE A 163 -6.53 11.80 9.42
N LYS A 164 -7.44 12.19 10.33
CA LYS A 164 -7.80 13.61 10.53
C LYS A 164 -6.63 14.46 11.02
N GLN A 165 -5.81 13.94 11.93
CA GLN A 165 -4.60 14.64 12.38
C GLN A 165 -3.56 14.73 11.26
N LEU A 166 -3.39 13.68 10.45
CA LEU A 166 -2.53 13.71 9.27
C LEU A 166 -2.99 14.77 8.26
N ASP A 167 -4.31 14.88 8.01
CA ASP A 167 -4.88 15.95 7.19
C ASP A 167 -4.55 17.35 7.78
N GLY A 168 -4.70 17.52 9.08
CA GLY A 168 -4.34 18.76 9.77
C GLY A 168 -2.86 19.14 9.63
N ILE A 169 -1.97 18.14 9.69
CA ILE A 169 -0.51 18.31 9.62
C ILE A 169 -0.04 18.58 8.19
N PHE A 170 -0.41 17.71 7.24
CA PHE A 170 0.10 17.76 5.87
C PHE A 170 -0.71 18.65 4.94
N GLY A 171 -1.99 18.86 5.25
CA GLY A 171 -2.87 19.69 4.44
C GLY A 171 -2.98 21.14 4.93
N SER A 172 -3.68 21.92 4.13
CA SER A 172 -4.11 23.30 4.41
C SER A 172 -5.63 23.38 4.42
N GLU A 173 -6.20 24.57 4.64
CA GLU A 173 -7.63 24.80 4.60
C GLU A 173 -8.22 24.50 3.22
N ARG A 174 -9.46 24.03 3.19
CA ARG A 174 -10.22 23.75 1.97
C ARG A 174 -11.69 24.13 2.13
N THR A 175 -12.31 24.54 1.04
CA THR A 175 -13.72 24.99 1.03
C THR A 175 -14.73 23.84 0.95
N ALA A 176 -14.29 22.66 0.55
CA ALA A 176 -15.07 21.44 0.47
C ALA A 176 -14.18 20.23 0.21
N GLY A 177 -14.77 19.06 0.06
CA GLY A 177 -14.13 17.82 -0.37
C GLY A 177 -14.96 17.07 -1.39
N MET A 178 -14.44 15.97 -1.91
CA MET A 178 -15.18 15.06 -2.81
C MET A 178 -15.59 13.80 -2.05
N ARG A 179 -16.89 13.49 -2.08
CA ARG A 179 -17.46 12.21 -1.63
C ARG A 179 -17.94 11.42 -2.83
N GLY A 180 -17.10 10.54 -3.35
CA GLY A 180 -17.33 9.95 -4.66
C GLY A 180 -17.36 11.05 -5.73
N PHE A 181 -18.48 11.18 -6.45
CA PHE A 181 -18.67 12.21 -7.49
C PHE A 181 -19.36 13.48 -6.99
N LYS A 182 -19.67 13.58 -5.69
CA LYS A 182 -20.38 14.72 -5.15
C LYS A 182 -19.42 15.67 -4.45
N TRP A 183 -19.46 16.93 -4.86
CA TRP A 183 -18.85 18.02 -4.12
C TRP A 183 -19.58 18.22 -2.79
N SER A 184 -18.84 18.17 -1.69
CA SER A 184 -19.38 18.22 -0.33
C SER A 184 -18.82 19.41 0.44
N PRO A 185 -19.58 20.52 0.57
CA PRO A 185 -19.18 21.65 1.41
C PRO A 185 -19.00 21.26 2.89
N SER A 186 -19.66 20.18 3.36
CA SER A 186 -19.51 19.69 4.72
C SER A 186 -18.10 19.12 5.02
N ASP A 187 -17.30 18.88 3.99
CA ASP A 187 -15.91 18.44 4.11
C ASP A 187 -14.91 19.63 4.05
N ALA A 188 -15.44 20.86 4.14
CA ALA A 188 -14.62 22.05 4.35
C ALA A 188 -13.80 21.92 5.64
N ARG A 189 -12.59 22.46 5.59
CA ARG A 189 -11.69 22.54 6.75
C ARG A 189 -11.11 23.94 6.83
N GLY A 190 -11.36 24.62 7.97
CA GLY A 190 -10.82 25.94 8.21
C GLY A 190 -9.36 25.95 8.62
N ALA A 191 -8.75 27.12 8.62
CA ALA A 191 -7.36 27.32 9.06
C ALA A 191 -7.16 27.01 10.54
N ASP A 192 -8.20 27.14 11.35
CA ASP A 192 -8.24 26.78 12.78
C ASP A 192 -8.01 25.28 13.04
N GLN A 193 -8.27 24.44 12.03
CA GLN A 193 -8.06 23.00 12.08
C GLN A 193 -6.67 22.59 11.56
N ASN A 194 -5.84 23.55 11.16
CA ASN A 194 -4.47 23.27 10.79
C ASN A 194 -3.65 22.89 12.04
N ILE A 195 -2.88 21.81 11.93
CA ILE A 195 -1.96 21.35 12.97
C ILE A 195 -0.55 21.74 12.55
N ARG A 196 0.09 22.64 13.31
CA ARG A 196 1.39 23.22 12.98
C ARG A 196 2.41 23.01 14.09
N THR A 197 1.97 22.62 15.28
CA THR A 197 2.85 22.31 16.43
C THR A 197 2.53 20.94 17.00
N TRP A 198 3.52 20.33 17.62
CA TRP A 198 3.37 19.04 18.29
C TRP A 198 2.41 19.07 19.48
N GLY A 199 2.25 20.23 20.14
CA GLY A 199 1.27 20.38 21.21
C GLY A 199 -0.18 20.21 20.76
N GLN A 200 -0.50 20.57 19.51
CA GLN A 200 -1.84 20.40 18.95
C GLN A 200 -2.24 18.92 18.76
N VAL A 201 -1.28 18.00 18.80
CA VAL A 201 -1.53 16.55 18.81
C VAL A 201 -1.27 15.91 20.18
N GLY A 202 -1.18 16.73 21.24
CA GLY A 202 -1.14 16.27 22.62
C GLY A 202 0.26 16.11 23.23
N LEU A 203 1.33 16.49 22.53
CA LEU A 203 2.66 16.49 23.14
C LEU A 203 2.83 17.70 24.06
N THR A 204 3.50 17.49 25.20
CA THR A 204 3.68 18.49 26.26
C THR A 204 5.17 18.81 26.50
N GLY A 205 5.44 19.71 27.44
CA GLY A 205 6.81 20.09 27.83
C GLY A 205 7.58 20.73 26.68
N GLU A 206 8.78 20.28 26.42
CA GLU A 206 9.65 20.81 25.36
C GLU A 206 9.08 20.69 23.93
N TRP A 207 8.04 19.87 23.73
CA TRP A 207 7.42 19.60 22.44
C TRP A 207 6.23 20.50 22.12
N ALA A 208 5.59 21.09 23.14
CA ALA A 208 4.30 21.76 23.00
C ALA A 208 4.28 22.83 21.89
N ASP A 209 5.28 23.69 21.88
CA ASP A 209 5.35 24.82 20.93
C ASP A 209 6.25 24.55 19.71
N LYS A 210 6.75 23.32 19.57
CA LYS A 210 7.66 23.01 18.47
C LYS A 210 6.91 22.89 17.15
N PRO A 211 7.35 23.62 16.12
CA PRO A 211 6.73 23.55 14.81
C PRO A 211 6.97 22.19 14.15
N ILE A 212 5.97 21.68 13.44
CA ILE A 212 6.07 20.45 12.69
C ILE A 212 6.59 20.77 11.29
N GLN A 213 7.74 20.23 10.90
CA GLN A 213 8.24 20.26 9.52
C GLN A 213 7.75 19.02 8.78
N THR A 214 7.12 19.20 7.62
CA THR A 214 6.51 18.12 6.84
C THR A 214 7.32 17.78 5.58
N TYR A 215 7.41 16.47 5.29
CA TYR A 215 8.16 15.92 4.15
C TYR A 215 7.35 14.81 3.47
N GLY A 216 7.52 14.65 2.16
CA GLY A 216 6.89 13.54 1.44
C GLY A 216 7.19 13.53 -0.06
N HIS A 217 6.36 12.83 -0.80
CA HIS A 217 6.54 12.66 -2.24
C HIS A 217 6.19 13.93 -3.03
N ALA A 218 7.00 14.22 -4.03
CA ALA A 218 6.61 15.01 -5.19
C ALA A 218 5.43 14.34 -5.93
N PRO A 219 4.71 15.06 -6.81
CA PRO A 219 3.57 14.51 -7.54
C PRO A 219 3.87 13.16 -8.19
N SER A 220 3.10 12.14 -7.81
CA SER A 220 3.27 10.74 -8.22
C SER A 220 1.99 9.95 -7.94
N GLY A 221 1.89 8.70 -8.38
CA GLY A 221 0.79 7.80 -8.02
C GLY A 221 0.65 7.60 -6.50
N THR A 222 1.76 7.55 -5.77
CA THR A 222 1.75 7.44 -4.31
C THR A 222 1.29 8.73 -3.64
N ALA A 223 1.64 9.91 -4.20
CA ALA A 223 1.14 11.20 -3.72
C ALA A 223 -0.37 11.33 -3.94
N ARG A 224 -0.88 10.93 -5.12
CA ARG A 224 -2.34 10.91 -5.41
C ARG A 224 -3.10 10.02 -4.42
N PHE A 225 -2.55 8.85 -4.09
CA PHE A 225 -3.14 7.97 -3.08
C PHE A 225 -3.20 8.66 -1.70
N PHE A 226 -2.11 9.31 -1.27
CA PHE A 226 -2.09 10.04 -0.01
C PHE A 226 -3.09 11.21 -0.01
N GLN A 227 -3.17 11.98 -1.08
CA GLN A 227 -4.17 13.04 -1.28
C GLN A 227 -5.59 12.49 -1.15
N TRP A 228 -5.87 11.38 -1.81
CA TRP A 228 -7.20 10.75 -1.73
C TRP A 228 -7.55 10.30 -0.31
N LYS A 229 -6.65 9.55 0.34
CA LYS A 229 -6.91 8.95 1.66
C LYS A 229 -6.85 9.95 2.81
N VAL A 230 -5.97 10.94 2.72
CA VAL A 230 -5.68 11.86 3.84
C VAL A 230 -6.26 13.25 3.57
N LEU A 231 -6.08 13.81 2.37
CA LEU A 231 -6.41 15.20 2.05
C LEU A 231 -7.75 15.37 1.32
N GLN A 232 -8.62 14.35 1.30
CA GLN A 232 -9.94 14.39 0.65
C GLN A 232 -9.86 14.75 -0.85
N ASN A 233 -8.89 14.22 -1.58
CA ASN A 233 -8.52 14.61 -2.95
C ASN A 233 -8.05 16.07 -3.08
N GLY A 234 -7.73 16.73 -1.98
CA GLY A 234 -7.19 18.09 -1.99
C GLY A 234 -5.73 18.13 -2.45
N ASP A 235 -5.37 19.26 -3.05
CA ASP A 235 -4.01 19.56 -3.51
C ASP A 235 -3.37 20.74 -2.76
N LYS A 236 -4.00 21.13 -1.67
CA LYS A 236 -3.49 22.19 -0.80
C LYS A 236 -2.67 21.59 0.34
N TRP A 237 -1.38 21.54 0.13
CA TRP A 237 -0.42 21.07 1.13
C TRP A 237 -0.11 22.16 2.17
N ASN A 238 0.39 21.73 3.32
CA ASN A 238 0.98 22.61 4.31
C ASN A 238 2.07 23.48 3.64
N PRO A 239 2.08 24.81 3.81
CA PRO A 239 3.09 25.70 3.19
C PRO A 239 4.55 25.34 3.47
N ASN A 240 4.84 24.59 4.55
CA ASN A 240 6.19 24.11 4.85
C ASN A 240 6.48 22.70 4.30
N PHE A 241 5.56 22.12 3.52
CA PHE A 241 5.76 20.79 2.94
C PHE A 241 6.91 20.80 1.94
N ARG A 242 7.85 19.86 2.11
CA ARG A 242 8.99 19.66 1.22
C ARG A 242 8.82 18.37 0.45
N GLU A 243 8.96 18.46 -0.87
CA GLU A 243 8.74 17.38 -1.83
C GLU A 243 10.06 16.72 -2.25
N TYR A 244 10.01 15.38 -2.37
CA TYR A 244 11.15 14.56 -2.79
C TYR A 244 10.70 13.53 -3.82
N VAL A 245 11.56 13.23 -4.80
CA VAL A 245 11.25 12.28 -5.88
C VAL A 245 11.57 10.85 -5.47
N GLU A 246 10.80 9.90 -5.98
CA GLU A 246 11.10 8.49 -5.82
C GLU A 246 12.36 8.13 -6.63
N SER A 247 13.36 7.51 -5.97
CA SER A 247 14.59 7.09 -6.62
C SER A 247 14.27 6.07 -7.71
N GLY A 248 14.65 6.35 -8.96
CA GLY A 248 14.41 5.49 -10.11
C GLY A 248 13.16 5.85 -10.93
N SER A 249 12.30 6.75 -10.49
CA SER A 249 11.32 7.32 -11.41
C SER A 249 12.08 8.12 -12.46
N LYS A 250 12.00 7.69 -13.73
CA LYS A 250 12.36 8.50 -14.91
C LYS A 250 11.34 9.65 -15.04
N MET A 251 11.31 10.53 -14.07
CA MET A 251 10.80 11.86 -14.35
C MET A 251 11.80 12.48 -15.30
N ILE A 252 11.33 12.81 -16.50
CA ILE A 252 12.04 13.60 -17.50
C ILE A 252 12.76 14.69 -16.72
N ALA A 253 14.09 14.63 -16.72
CA ALA A 253 14.89 15.75 -16.30
C ALA A 253 14.42 16.92 -17.17
N ASP A 254 13.78 17.89 -16.56
CA ASP A 254 13.56 19.17 -17.17
C ASP A 254 14.96 19.75 -17.31
N GLU A 255 15.55 19.60 -18.50
CA GLU A 255 16.93 20.01 -18.79
C GLU A 255 17.13 21.49 -18.53
N ASP A 256 16.03 22.27 -18.47
CA ASP A 256 16.01 23.70 -18.18
C ASP A 256 15.97 24.04 -16.67
N ARG A 257 15.74 23.07 -15.80
CA ARG A 257 15.81 23.26 -14.35
C ARG A 257 16.96 22.44 -13.78
N ALA A 258 18.11 23.08 -13.63
CA ALA A 258 19.30 22.53 -12.96
C ALA A 258 19.13 22.24 -11.45
N GLU A 259 17.90 21.94 -10.97
CA GLU A 259 17.62 21.49 -9.63
C GLU A 259 17.76 19.97 -9.57
N GLN A 260 18.82 19.51 -8.93
CA GLN A 260 18.91 18.11 -8.49
C GLN A 260 17.74 17.85 -7.53
N ARG A 261 16.68 17.23 -8.03
CA ARG A 261 15.58 16.78 -7.17
C ARG A 261 16.09 15.68 -6.26
N LEU A 262 16.11 15.96 -4.97
CA LEU A 262 16.59 15.04 -3.95
C LEU A 262 15.60 13.88 -3.79
N GLY A 263 16.14 12.67 -3.59
CA GLY A 263 15.34 11.45 -3.45
C GLY A 263 14.75 11.27 -2.05
N LEU A 264 13.70 10.46 -1.94
CA LEU A 264 13.01 10.14 -0.68
C LEU A 264 13.94 9.49 0.35
N GLN A 265 14.86 8.64 -0.05
CA GLN A 265 15.85 8.07 0.86
C GLN A 265 16.79 9.13 1.43
N TYR A 266 17.20 10.10 0.59
CA TYR A 266 17.96 11.26 1.05
C TYR A 266 17.17 12.07 2.10
N MET A 267 15.89 12.31 1.85
CA MET A 267 14.99 13.00 2.79
C MET A 267 14.96 12.30 4.15
N LEU A 268 14.75 10.99 4.18
CA LEU A 268 14.70 10.24 5.42
C LEU A 268 16.05 10.30 6.16
N LYS A 269 17.16 10.12 5.43
CA LYS A 269 18.51 9.99 6.03
C LYS A 269 19.12 11.32 6.44
N ASN A 270 18.90 12.39 5.68
CA ASN A 270 19.59 13.67 5.87
C ASN A 270 18.69 14.78 6.43
N GLU A 271 17.38 14.71 6.18
CA GLU A 271 16.44 15.72 6.69
C GLU A 271 15.72 15.20 7.95
N LEU A 272 14.93 14.15 7.84
CA LEU A 272 14.11 13.65 8.94
C LEU A 272 14.95 13.11 10.10
N ALA A 273 16.00 12.33 9.83
CA ALA A 273 16.87 11.77 10.85
C ALA A 273 17.68 12.83 11.64
N ASN A 274 17.78 14.05 11.13
CA ASN A 274 18.43 15.18 11.76
C ASN A 274 17.46 16.26 12.26
N ASN A 275 16.15 16.07 12.09
CA ASN A 275 15.13 17.01 12.55
C ASN A 275 14.17 16.33 13.54
N ARG A 276 14.37 16.55 14.84
CA ARG A 276 13.52 15.99 15.91
C ARG A 276 12.04 16.34 15.74
N TYR A 277 11.73 17.45 15.10
CA TYR A 277 10.37 17.98 14.95
C TYR A 277 9.76 17.68 13.56
N GLY A 278 10.46 16.89 12.75
CA GLY A 278 10.01 16.48 11.43
C GLY A 278 9.01 15.33 11.48
N ILE A 279 8.14 15.31 10.46
CA ILE A 279 7.28 14.18 10.11
C ILE A 279 7.32 13.97 8.59
N ALA A 280 7.39 12.72 8.19
CA ALA A 280 7.40 12.36 6.78
C ALA A 280 6.38 11.26 6.48
N TRP A 281 5.92 11.22 5.25
CA TRP A 281 5.25 10.05 4.70
C TRP A 281 5.98 9.59 3.44
N THR A 282 6.22 8.29 3.37
CA THR A 282 6.77 7.61 2.19
C THR A 282 6.51 6.11 2.31
N VAL A 283 7.15 5.28 1.49
CA VAL A 283 6.98 3.83 1.49
C VAL A 283 8.14 3.13 2.20
N MET A 284 7.90 1.94 2.76
CA MET A 284 8.90 1.20 3.55
C MET A 284 10.23 0.96 2.83
N PRO A 285 10.30 0.64 1.52
CA PRO A 285 11.57 0.45 0.83
C PRO A 285 12.52 1.65 0.93
N GLN A 286 11.99 2.88 1.01
CA GLN A 286 12.81 4.09 1.14
C GLN A 286 13.47 4.23 2.52
N ALA A 287 12.95 3.56 3.55
CA ALA A 287 13.50 3.57 4.90
C ALA A 287 14.56 2.47 5.15
N LYS A 288 14.84 1.64 4.13
CA LYS A 288 15.84 0.60 4.24
C LYS A 288 17.21 1.21 4.59
N ASP A 289 17.85 0.65 5.61
CA ASP A 289 19.16 1.08 6.11
C ASP A 289 19.22 2.56 6.60
N VAL A 290 18.07 3.15 6.96
CA VAL A 290 17.99 4.50 7.54
C VAL A 290 17.86 4.39 9.06
N SER A 291 18.84 4.94 9.78
CA SER A 291 18.80 5.09 11.24
C SER A 291 18.29 6.47 11.65
N GLY A 292 17.89 6.63 12.90
CA GLY A 292 17.46 7.93 13.45
C GLY A 292 15.98 8.26 13.23
N ILE A 293 15.23 7.38 12.57
CA ILE A 293 13.79 7.52 12.35
C ILE A 293 13.04 6.35 12.96
N LYS A 294 11.74 6.52 13.14
CA LYS A 294 10.81 5.43 13.49
C LYS A 294 9.48 5.58 12.78
N VAL A 295 8.82 4.46 12.58
CA VAL A 295 7.45 4.37 12.08
C VAL A 295 6.48 4.63 13.24
N ILE A 296 5.33 5.24 12.94
CA ILE A 296 4.23 5.41 13.90
C ILE A 296 2.94 4.76 13.42
N ALA A 297 2.05 4.42 14.35
CA ALA A 297 0.76 3.85 14.05
C ALA A 297 -0.20 4.89 13.44
N VAL A 298 -1.17 4.41 12.65
CA VAL A 298 -2.23 5.25 12.10
C VAL A 298 -3.60 4.69 12.52
N ALA A 299 -4.51 5.57 12.95
CA ALA A 299 -5.89 5.22 13.21
C ALA A 299 -6.80 5.82 12.12
N PRO A 300 -7.84 5.10 11.65
CA PRO A 300 -8.73 5.59 10.59
C PRO A 300 -9.57 6.79 11.02
N ARG A 301 -9.83 6.93 12.32
CA ARG A 301 -10.63 7.99 12.92
C ARG A 301 -10.30 8.15 14.40
N GLU A 302 -10.76 9.22 15.00
CA GLU A 302 -10.72 9.42 16.45
C GLU A 302 -11.46 8.28 17.18
N GLY A 303 -10.87 7.75 18.24
CA GLY A 303 -11.37 6.57 18.96
C GLY A 303 -11.23 5.24 18.21
N GLY A 304 -10.68 5.25 17.01
CA GLY A 304 -10.34 4.03 16.26
C GLY A 304 -9.03 3.38 16.76
N ALA A 305 -8.83 2.10 16.40
CA ALA A 305 -7.61 1.39 16.72
C ALA A 305 -6.41 2.00 15.98
N TYR A 306 -5.33 2.22 16.72
CA TYR A 306 -4.04 2.60 16.15
C TYR A 306 -3.32 1.36 15.64
N VAL A 307 -3.07 1.27 14.34
CA VAL A 307 -2.47 0.11 13.68
C VAL A 307 -1.07 0.46 13.19
N MET A 308 -0.08 -0.35 13.57
CA MET A 308 1.27 -0.27 13.02
C MET A 308 1.27 -0.87 11.60
N PRO A 309 1.99 -0.25 10.64
CA PRO A 309 2.15 -0.85 9.33
C PRO A 309 3.04 -2.10 9.43
N SER A 310 2.55 -3.19 8.89
CA SER A 310 3.24 -4.48 8.76
C SER A 310 2.69 -5.22 7.54
N LYS A 311 3.34 -6.31 7.13
CA LYS A 311 2.81 -7.18 6.06
C LYS A 311 1.41 -7.69 6.40
N GLU A 312 1.21 -8.10 7.64
CA GLU A 312 -0.05 -8.62 8.16
C GLU A 312 -1.14 -7.54 8.11
N SER A 313 -0.87 -6.33 8.63
CA SER A 313 -1.86 -5.25 8.65
C SER A 313 -2.18 -4.70 7.25
N PHE A 314 -1.28 -4.87 6.28
CA PHE A 314 -1.52 -4.60 4.86
C PHE A 314 -2.38 -5.70 4.23
N GLN A 315 -2.08 -6.95 4.51
CA GLN A 315 -2.83 -8.11 4.00
C GLN A 315 -4.26 -8.14 4.55
N ASP A 316 -4.43 -7.91 5.86
CA ASP A 316 -5.74 -7.86 6.52
C ASP A 316 -6.48 -6.53 6.26
N ARG A 317 -5.80 -5.55 5.63
CA ARG A 317 -6.34 -4.22 5.35
C ARG A 317 -6.77 -3.45 6.61
N THR A 318 -6.19 -3.78 7.75
CA THR A 318 -6.42 -3.08 9.01
C THR A 318 -5.64 -1.77 9.12
N TYR A 319 -4.50 -1.65 8.41
CA TYR A 319 -3.77 -0.39 8.30
C TYR A 319 -4.49 0.59 7.38
N PRO A 320 -4.79 1.83 7.80
CA PRO A 320 -5.67 2.73 7.05
C PRO A 320 -5.13 3.20 5.69
N LEU A 321 -3.79 3.17 5.50
CA LEU A 321 -3.14 3.62 4.27
C LEU A 321 -2.68 2.46 3.38
N VAL A 322 -3.30 1.30 3.50
CA VAL A 322 -3.04 0.18 2.59
C VAL A 322 -3.55 0.50 1.19
N ARG A 323 -2.72 0.26 0.17
CA ARG A 323 -3.14 0.32 -1.24
C ARG A 323 -3.77 -0.99 -1.68
N SER A 324 -4.54 -0.92 -2.73
CA SER A 324 -5.10 -2.10 -3.40
C SER A 324 -4.59 -2.17 -4.83
N ILE A 325 -4.59 -3.39 -5.35
CA ILE A 325 -4.33 -3.68 -6.77
C ILE A 325 -5.66 -4.09 -7.38
N TYR A 326 -5.98 -3.54 -8.53
CA TYR A 326 -7.31 -3.66 -9.11
C TYR A 326 -7.29 -4.30 -10.49
N ILE A 327 -8.44 -4.88 -10.84
CA ILE A 327 -8.87 -5.07 -12.21
C ILE A 327 -10.22 -4.33 -12.33
N PHE A 328 -10.23 -3.29 -13.15
CA PHE A 328 -11.46 -2.55 -13.46
C PHE A 328 -12.17 -3.17 -14.65
N LEU A 329 -13.51 -2.99 -14.72
CA LEU A 329 -14.30 -3.43 -15.84
C LEU A 329 -15.54 -2.56 -16.03
N ASN A 330 -16.06 -2.55 -17.26
CA ASN A 330 -17.32 -1.92 -17.60
C ASN A 330 -18.47 -2.92 -17.37
N ARG A 331 -19.25 -2.70 -16.30
CA ARG A 331 -20.43 -3.50 -15.98
C ARG A 331 -21.64 -2.59 -15.83
N PRO A 332 -22.58 -2.60 -16.81
CA PRO A 332 -23.85 -1.87 -16.66
C PRO A 332 -24.64 -2.39 -15.46
N PRO A 333 -25.25 -1.51 -14.65
CA PRO A 333 -26.07 -1.90 -13.51
C PRO A 333 -27.18 -2.88 -13.88
N GLY A 334 -27.34 -3.93 -13.09
CA GLY A 334 -28.36 -4.97 -13.31
C GLY A 334 -28.12 -5.88 -14.51
N LYS A 335 -26.99 -5.79 -15.19
CA LYS A 335 -26.61 -6.71 -16.26
C LYS A 335 -25.67 -7.79 -15.74
N PRO A 336 -25.84 -9.05 -16.18
CA PRO A 336 -24.90 -10.11 -15.86
C PRO A 336 -23.53 -9.81 -16.47
N LEU A 337 -22.48 -10.22 -15.77
CA LEU A 337 -21.13 -10.15 -16.30
C LEU A 337 -20.94 -11.21 -17.40
N ASP A 338 -20.16 -10.87 -18.44
CA ASP A 338 -19.74 -11.84 -19.44
C ASP A 338 -19.13 -13.08 -18.76
N PRO A 339 -19.60 -14.30 -19.06
CA PRO A 339 -19.16 -15.51 -18.39
C PRO A 339 -17.65 -15.73 -18.37
N LYS A 340 -16.93 -15.38 -19.45
CA LYS A 340 -15.47 -15.55 -19.49
C LYS A 340 -14.76 -14.59 -18.54
N LEU A 341 -15.26 -13.37 -18.37
CA LEU A 341 -14.72 -12.40 -17.44
C LEU A 341 -15.03 -12.79 -15.99
N LYS A 342 -16.27 -13.24 -15.74
CA LYS A 342 -16.70 -13.73 -14.42
C LYS A 342 -15.84 -14.91 -13.98
N GLU A 343 -15.64 -15.92 -14.84
CA GLU A 343 -14.82 -17.08 -14.50
C GLU A 343 -13.36 -16.70 -14.28
N PHE A 344 -12.77 -15.82 -15.10
CA PHE A 344 -11.39 -15.36 -14.87
C PHE A 344 -11.23 -14.63 -13.55
N LEU A 345 -12.13 -13.71 -13.22
CA LEU A 345 -12.07 -12.97 -11.93
C LEU A 345 -12.32 -13.91 -10.74
N ARG A 346 -13.20 -14.91 -10.87
CA ARG A 346 -13.39 -15.97 -9.87
C ARG A 346 -12.11 -16.79 -9.65
N TYR A 347 -11.39 -17.10 -10.74
CA TYR A 347 -10.09 -17.77 -10.64
C TYR A 347 -9.07 -16.91 -9.92
N VAL A 348 -8.94 -15.63 -10.29
CA VAL A 348 -8.03 -14.67 -9.62
C VAL A 348 -8.32 -14.56 -8.13
N LEU A 349 -9.60 -14.54 -7.74
CA LEU A 349 -10.06 -14.42 -6.36
C LEU A 349 -10.09 -15.75 -5.60
N SER A 350 -9.76 -16.87 -6.23
CA SER A 350 -9.70 -18.18 -5.58
C SER A 350 -8.41 -18.38 -4.80
N ARG A 351 -8.34 -19.50 -4.06
CA ARG A 351 -7.12 -19.93 -3.39
C ARG A 351 -5.93 -19.99 -4.35
N GLU A 352 -6.10 -20.64 -5.49
CA GLU A 352 -5.08 -20.83 -6.52
C GLU A 352 -4.60 -19.49 -7.08
N GLY A 353 -5.53 -18.55 -7.29
CA GLY A 353 -5.21 -17.20 -7.72
C GLY A 353 -4.43 -16.42 -6.67
N GLN A 354 -4.80 -16.51 -5.41
CA GLN A 354 -4.13 -15.81 -4.31
C GLN A 354 -2.79 -16.44 -3.91
N GLU A 355 -2.64 -17.76 -3.99
CA GLU A 355 -1.35 -18.44 -3.90
C GLU A 355 -0.39 -17.99 -5.01
N THR A 356 -0.91 -17.65 -6.17
CA THR A 356 -0.10 -17.08 -7.26
C THR A 356 0.43 -15.70 -6.88
N VAL A 357 -0.35 -14.85 -6.21
CA VAL A 357 0.10 -13.54 -5.69
C VAL A 357 1.24 -13.74 -4.70
N GLU A 358 1.07 -14.66 -3.74
CA GLU A 358 2.07 -14.95 -2.72
C GLU A 358 3.38 -15.43 -3.32
N ARG A 359 3.33 -16.43 -4.24
CA ARG A 359 4.53 -16.95 -4.91
C ARG A 359 5.23 -15.92 -5.78
N ASN A 360 4.47 -15.02 -6.42
CA ASN A 360 5.05 -13.94 -7.23
C ASN A 360 5.78 -12.91 -6.37
N GLY A 361 5.32 -12.65 -5.15
CA GLY A 361 5.97 -11.78 -4.16
C GLY A 361 5.95 -10.27 -4.49
N SER A 362 5.29 -9.85 -5.59
CA SER A 362 5.18 -8.43 -5.93
C SER A 362 4.16 -7.69 -5.07
N TYR A 363 3.14 -8.40 -4.60
CA TYR A 363 2.01 -7.91 -3.82
C TYR A 363 1.66 -8.90 -2.71
N LEU A 364 0.72 -8.53 -1.84
CA LEU A 364 0.24 -9.39 -0.78
C LEU A 364 -1.13 -10.00 -1.18
N PRO A 365 -1.36 -11.29 -0.91
CA PRO A 365 -2.64 -11.91 -1.19
C PRO A 365 -3.75 -11.33 -0.32
N LEU A 366 -5.00 -11.44 -0.77
CA LEU A 366 -6.18 -10.99 -0.06
C LEU A 366 -6.57 -11.98 1.05
N GLY A 367 -7.05 -11.45 2.17
CA GLY A 367 -7.72 -12.25 3.19
C GLY A 367 -9.14 -12.68 2.79
N ALA A 368 -9.68 -13.72 3.45
CA ALA A 368 -10.96 -14.34 3.11
C ALA A 368 -12.14 -13.35 3.09
N ALA A 369 -12.21 -12.42 4.04
CA ALA A 369 -13.28 -11.42 4.10
C ALA A 369 -13.28 -10.52 2.86
N VAL A 370 -12.11 -10.08 2.40
CA VAL A 370 -11.98 -9.24 1.20
C VAL A 370 -12.34 -10.04 -0.05
N VAL A 371 -11.85 -11.28 -0.16
CA VAL A 371 -12.20 -12.17 -1.28
C VAL A 371 -13.72 -12.35 -1.38
N GLN A 372 -14.40 -12.61 -0.28
CA GLN A 372 -15.87 -12.74 -0.27
C GLN A 372 -16.57 -11.47 -0.71
N GLU A 373 -16.14 -10.31 -0.24
CA GLU A 373 -16.66 -9.02 -0.70
C GLU A 373 -16.50 -8.84 -2.22
N GLN A 374 -15.31 -9.16 -2.76
CA GLN A 374 -15.06 -9.01 -4.19
C GLN A 374 -15.83 -10.02 -5.04
N LEU A 375 -16.00 -11.26 -4.56
CA LEU A 375 -16.82 -12.27 -5.23
C LEU A 375 -18.29 -11.83 -5.34
N GLN A 376 -18.85 -11.17 -4.32
CA GLN A 376 -20.20 -10.61 -4.35
C GLN A 376 -20.38 -9.54 -5.45
N LYS A 377 -19.32 -8.82 -5.78
CA LYS A 377 -19.35 -7.85 -6.90
C LYS A 377 -19.46 -8.52 -8.26
N LEU A 378 -19.24 -9.82 -8.38
CA LEU A 378 -19.34 -10.57 -9.65
C LEU A 378 -20.77 -11.12 -9.92
N ASP A 379 -21.63 -11.13 -8.91
CA ASP A 379 -23.02 -11.56 -8.97
C ASP A 379 -23.93 -10.37 -9.26
#